data_b5598e41aaad587e62fb9d53801e93f9
#
_entry.id   b5598e41aaad587e62fb9d53801e93f9
#
_cell.length_a   1.000
_cell.length_b   1.000
_cell.length_c   1.000
_cell.angle_alpha   90.00
_cell.angle_beta   90.00
_cell.angle_gamma   90.00
#
_symmetry.space_group_name_H-M   'P 1'
#
loop_
_entity.id
_entity.type
_entity.pdbx_description
1 polymer ?
#
loop_
_entity_poly.entity_id
_entity_poly.type
_entity_poly.pdbx_seq_one_letter_code
_entity_poly.pdbx_strand_id
1 'polypeptide(L)'
;MKKIAASGRKILFVATKKQAKDIVAEKAAACNMPYITERWPGGMLTNFVTIRKAVKKMATIDKMKKDGTFMTLSKKERLQVDRLRAKLEKNLGSISDMSRLPAALFVVDIKAEHIAIKEAQKLNIPVFAMVDTNSDPREVEYVIPSNDDASKSIDKILSLVTAAIVDGLSNRNADGTSEDTATEATAKTEEVAAPVAEAVEAIEVAAPVAETVEAVEAVEVTAPETEAETKTEE
;
A
#
# COMPACT_ATOMS: atom_id res chain seq x y z
N MET A 1 13.91 4.55 12.45
CA MET A 1 12.70 3.74 12.50
C MET A 1 11.96 3.81 13.83
N LYS A 2 12.57 3.50 14.99
CA LYS A 2 11.93 3.60 16.32
C LYS A 2 11.23 4.96 16.57
N LYS A 3 11.89 6.09 16.29
CA LYS A 3 11.30 7.44 16.42
C LYS A 3 10.08 7.67 15.50
N ILE A 4 10.10 7.12 14.28
CA ILE A 4 8.99 7.22 13.32
C ILE A 4 7.79 6.39 13.82
N ALA A 5 8.04 5.20 14.35
CA ALA A 5 6.99 4.36 14.94
C ALA A 5 6.37 5.01 16.19
N ALA A 6 7.20 5.59 17.07
CA ALA A 6 6.75 6.33 18.24
C ALA A 6 5.84 7.52 17.89
N SER A 7 6.07 8.20 16.75
CA SER A 7 5.15 9.25 16.26
C SER A 7 3.85 8.73 15.65
N GLY A 8 3.59 7.43 15.68
CA GLY A 8 2.37 6.80 15.14
C GLY A 8 2.27 6.77 13.63
N ARG A 9 3.33 7.15 12.92
CA ARG A 9 3.36 7.14 11.46
C ARG A 9 3.75 5.75 10.95
N LYS A 10 3.18 5.36 9.81
CA LYS A 10 3.42 4.05 9.19
C LYS A 10 4.72 4.04 8.40
N ILE A 11 5.39 2.90 8.42
CA ILE A 11 6.55 2.58 7.59
C ILE A 11 6.10 1.54 6.57
N LEU A 12 6.35 1.78 5.29
CA LEU A 12 5.96 0.86 4.22
C LEU A 12 7.14 -0.07 3.89
N PHE A 13 6.90 -1.36 3.98
CA PHE A 13 7.87 -2.39 3.61
C PHE A 13 7.68 -2.80 2.15
N VAL A 14 8.80 -2.91 1.41
CA VAL A 14 8.78 -3.25 -0.01
C VAL A 14 9.80 -4.35 -0.30
N ALA A 15 9.32 -5.47 -0.84
CA ALA A 15 10.16 -6.59 -1.22
C ALA A 15 9.48 -7.48 -2.27
N THR A 16 9.85 -7.36 -3.53
CA THR A 16 9.32 -8.23 -4.60
C THR A 16 10.15 -9.49 -4.84
N LYS A 17 11.34 -9.58 -4.23
CA LYS A 17 12.24 -10.73 -4.34
C LYS A 17 11.64 -11.99 -3.69
N LYS A 18 11.67 -13.12 -4.38
CA LYS A 18 11.03 -14.37 -3.92
C LYS A 18 11.46 -14.81 -2.52
N GLN A 19 12.75 -14.66 -2.20
CA GLN A 19 13.32 -15.04 -0.91
C GLN A 19 12.87 -14.15 0.24
N ALA A 20 12.46 -12.89 -0.06
CA ALA A 20 12.09 -11.90 0.93
C ALA A 20 10.58 -11.78 1.16
N LYS A 21 9.75 -12.15 0.18
CA LYS A 21 8.29 -11.93 0.20
C LYS A 21 7.61 -12.41 1.46
N ASP A 22 7.78 -13.68 1.78
CA ASP A 22 7.07 -14.33 2.88
C ASP A 22 7.55 -13.79 4.23
N ILE A 23 8.87 -13.59 4.35
CA ILE A 23 9.49 -13.07 5.57
C ILE A 23 9.03 -11.62 5.83
N VAL A 24 9.02 -10.77 4.79
CA VAL A 24 8.57 -9.38 4.92
C VAL A 24 7.08 -9.33 5.25
N ALA A 25 6.25 -10.15 4.60
CA ALA A 25 4.81 -10.20 4.87
C ALA A 25 4.53 -10.58 6.34
N GLU A 26 5.17 -11.63 6.84
CA GLU A 26 5.01 -12.10 8.23
C GLU A 26 5.46 -11.03 9.23
N LYS A 27 6.67 -10.50 9.07
CA LYS A 27 7.27 -9.54 10.01
C LYS A 27 6.54 -8.19 10.01
N ALA A 28 6.15 -7.68 8.82
CA ALA A 28 5.41 -6.43 8.73
C ALA A 28 3.98 -6.55 9.28
N ALA A 29 3.30 -7.69 9.03
CA ALA A 29 1.99 -7.96 9.62
C ALA A 29 2.04 -8.03 11.15
N ALA A 30 3.07 -8.66 11.72
CA ALA A 30 3.27 -8.72 13.18
C ALA A 30 3.39 -7.32 13.84
N CYS A 31 3.90 -6.32 13.11
CA CYS A 31 4.00 -4.93 13.59
C CYS A 31 2.82 -4.06 13.16
N ASN A 32 1.83 -4.61 12.48
CA ASN A 32 0.72 -3.86 11.88
C ASN A 32 1.20 -2.72 10.95
N MET A 33 2.26 -2.99 10.17
CA MET A 33 2.80 -2.07 9.17
C MET A 33 2.39 -2.51 7.76
N PRO A 34 2.13 -1.55 6.84
CA PRO A 34 1.82 -1.87 5.46
C PRO A 34 3.04 -2.45 4.74
N TYR A 35 2.80 -3.34 3.78
CA TYR A 35 3.85 -3.97 2.99
C TYR A 35 3.40 -4.23 1.55
N ILE A 36 4.37 -4.33 0.63
CA ILE A 36 4.15 -4.70 -0.77
C ILE A 36 5.15 -5.79 -1.12
N THR A 37 4.64 -6.96 -1.52
CA THR A 37 5.46 -8.14 -1.80
C THR A 37 5.31 -8.67 -3.23
N GLU A 38 4.24 -8.31 -3.93
CA GLU A 38 4.00 -8.87 -5.27
C GLU A 38 4.60 -8.00 -6.37
N ARG A 39 4.12 -6.80 -6.53
CA ARG A 39 4.59 -5.86 -7.54
C ARG A 39 4.36 -4.44 -7.07
N TRP A 40 5.37 -3.59 -7.23
CA TRP A 40 5.21 -2.16 -7.03
C TRP A 40 4.35 -1.56 -8.15
N PRO A 41 3.17 -1.03 -7.88
CA PRO A 41 2.41 -0.30 -8.89
C PRO A 41 3.04 1.08 -9.10
N GLY A 42 3.36 1.42 -10.35
CA GLY A 42 3.88 2.76 -10.65
C GLY A 42 2.90 3.85 -10.20
N GLY A 43 3.41 4.90 -9.58
CA GLY A 43 2.59 5.95 -8.99
C GLY A 43 2.04 5.63 -7.60
N MET A 44 2.57 4.60 -6.94
CA MET A 44 2.11 4.20 -5.61
C MET A 44 2.18 5.34 -4.59
N LEU A 45 3.24 6.11 -4.60
CA LEU A 45 3.43 7.26 -3.73
C LEU A 45 3.06 8.56 -4.45
N THR A 46 3.53 8.75 -5.67
CA THR A 46 3.35 9.99 -6.43
C THR A 46 1.90 10.22 -6.89
N ASN A 47 1.14 9.15 -7.13
CA ASN A 47 -0.27 9.20 -7.49
C ASN A 47 -1.14 8.40 -6.50
N PHE A 48 -0.94 8.64 -5.23
CA PHE A 48 -1.60 7.91 -4.15
C PHE A 48 -3.13 8.00 -4.20
N VAL A 49 -3.69 9.09 -4.74
CA VAL A 49 -5.14 9.26 -4.92
C VAL A 49 -5.73 8.16 -5.81
N THR A 50 -5.05 7.81 -6.89
CA THR A 50 -5.49 6.74 -7.80
C THR A 50 -5.40 5.36 -7.13
N ILE A 51 -4.34 5.11 -6.37
CA ILE A 51 -4.20 3.89 -5.58
C ILE A 51 -5.33 3.77 -4.54
N ARG A 52 -5.67 4.85 -3.84
CA ARG A 52 -6.82 4.87 -2.92
C ARG A 52 -8.15 4.60 -3.62
N LYS A 53 -8.34 5.07 -4.86
CA LYS A 53 -9.53 4.71 -5.66
C LYS A 53 -9.59 3.20 -5.94
N ALA A 54 -8.45 2.57 -6.24
CA ALA A 54 -8.37 1.13 -6.46
C ALA A 54 -8.67 0.33 -5.17
N VAL A 55 -8.16 0.77 -4.03
CA VAL A 55 -8.49 0.18 -2.71
C VAL A 55 -9.97 0.36 -2.38
N LYS A 56 -10.55 1.55 -2.60
CA LYS A 56 -12.00 1.77 -2.43
C LYS A 56 -12.83 0.87 -3.35
N LYS A 57 -12.39 0.65 -4.59
CA LYS A 57 -13.07 -0.28 -5.52
C LYS A 57 -13.09 -1.70 -4.96
N MET A 58 -12.00 -2.16 -4.34
CA MET A 58 -11.96 -3.45 -3.66
C MET A 58 -12.99 -3.52 -2.53
N ALA A 59 -13.04 -2.53 -1.64
CA ALA A 59 -14.02 -2.45 -0.57
C ALA A 59 -15.47 -2.39 -1.09
N THR A 60 -15.72 -1.68 -2.21
CA THR A 60 -17.03 -1.65 -2.87
C THR A 60 -17.44 -3.03 -3.36
N ILE A 61 -16.54 -3.79 -3.96
CA ILE A 61 -16.83 -5.17 -4.40
C ILE A 61 -17.17 -6.05 -3.19
N ASP A 62 -16.45 -5.92 -2.07
CA ASP A 62 -16.74 -6.68 -0.87
C ASP A 62 -18.10 -6.30 -0.26
N LYS A 63 -18.47 -5.02 -0.33
CA LYS A 63 -19.81 -4.56 0.07
C LYS A 63 -20.90 -5.15 -0.85
N MET A 64 -20.72 -5.11 -2.17
CA MET A 64 -21.67 -5.70 -3.13
C MET A 64 -21.89 -7.20 -2.87
N LYS A 65 -20.85 -7.93 -2.46
CA LYS A 65 -20.99 -9.34 -2.07
C LYS A 65 -21.81 -9.53 -0.81
N LYS A 66 -21.67 -8.65 0.17
CA LYS A 66 -22.42 -8.70 1.43
C LYS A 66 -23.88 -8.29 1.23
N ASP A 67 -24.14 -7.28 0.42
CA ASP A 67 -25.49 -6.74 0.16
C ASP A 67 -26.32 -7.62 -0.80
N GLY A 68 -25.74 -8.72 -1.33
CA GLY A 68 -26.42 -9.61 -2.26
C GLY A 68 -26.55 -9.08 -3.69
N THR A 69 -26.20 -7.83 -3.97
CA THR A 69 -26.21 -7.23 -5.32
C THR A 69 -25.32 -8.00 -6.30
N PHE A 70 -24.29 -8.67 -5.78
CA PHE A 70 -23.44 -9.55 -6.59
C PHE A 70 -24.21 -10.70 -7.26
N MET A 71 -25.31 -11.16 -6.66
CA MET A 71 -26.12 -12.26 -7.21
C MET A 71 -27.01 -11.82 -8.40
N THR A 72 -27.29 -10.53 -8.55
CA THR A 72 -28.07 -10.00 -9.68
C THR A 72 -27.26 -9.91 -10.97
N LEU A 73 -25.93 -9.93 -10.87
CA LEU A 73 -25.02 -9.89 -12.02
C LEU A 73 -25.05 -11.21 -12.81
N SER A 74 -24.77 -11.12 -14.11
CA SER A 74 -24.59 -12.31 -14.96
C SER A 74 -23.40 -13.16 -14.50
N LYS A 75 -23.36 -14.44 -14.88
CA LYS A 75 -22.24 -15.34 -14.54
C LYS A 75 -20.89 -14.82 -15.03
N LYS A 76 -20.85 -14.20 -16.22
CA LYS A 76 -19.64 -13.62 -16.81
C LYS A 76 -19.15 -12.44 -15.98
N GLU A 77 -20.03 -11.53 -15.63
CA GLU A 77 -19.69 -10.35 -14.81
C GLU A 77 -19.22 -10.73 -13.41
N ARG A 78 -19.91 -11.67 -12.74
CA ARG A 78 -19.46 -12.19 -11.44
C ARG A 78 -18.03 -12.71 -11.51
N LEU A 79 -17.70 -13.48 -12.54
CA LEU A 79 -16.34 -14.01 -12.71
C LEU A 79 -15.32 -12.90 -12.96
N GLN A 80 -15.66 -11.87 -13.73
CA GLN A 80 -14.78 -10.72 -13.96
C GLN A 80 -14.55 -9.91 -12.68
N VAL A 81 -15.59 -9.64 -11.92
CA VAL A 81 -15.52 -8.94 -10.62
C VAL A 81 -14.68 -9.73 -9.61
N ASP A 82 -14.84 -11.06 -9.54
CA ASP A 82 -14.04 -11.91 -8.66
C ASP A 82 -12.56 -11.91 -9.04
N ARG A 83 -12.25 -12.02 -10.32
CA ARG A 83 -10.86 -11.94 -10.81
C ARG A 83 -10.24 -10.58 -10.51
N LEU A 84 -11.00 -9.50 -10.72
CA LEU A 84 -10.55 -8.15 -10.42
C LEU A 84 -10.28 -7.98 -8.92
N ARG A 85 -11.21 -8.45 -8.06
CA ARG A 85 -11.03 -8.41 -6.60
C ARG A 85 -9.78 -9.17 -6.18
N ALA A 86 -9.60 -10.40 -6.65
CA ALA A 86 -8.44 -11.21 -6.33
C ALA A 86 -7.11 -10.55 -6.76
N LYS A 87 -7.10 -9.92 -7.95
CA LYS A 87 -5.94 -9.16 -8.43
C LYS A 87 -5.64 -7.94 -7.55
N LEU A 88 -6.67 -7.19 -7.15
CA LEU A 88 -6.50 -6.02 -6.27
C LEU A 88 -6.05 -6.44 -4.87
N GLU A 89 -6.65 -7.48 -4.29
CA GLU A 89 -6.30 -8.00 -2.98
C GLU A 89 -4.85 -8.49 -2.94
N LYS A 90 -4.41 -9.22 -3.96
CA LYS A 90 -3.03 -9.69 -4.06
C LYS A 90 -2.02 -8.54 -4.09
N ASN A 91 -2.31 -7.46 -4.81
CA ASN A 91 -1.36 -6.36 -5.01
C ASN A 91 -1.48 -5.25 -3.96
N LEU A 92 -2.67 -5.00 -3.43
CA LEU A 92 -2.97 -3.82 -2.59
C LEU A 92 -3.64 -4.18 -1.26
N GLY A 93 -3.88 -5.47 -0.98
CA GLY A 93 -4.58 -5.90 0.23
C GLY A 93 -3.87 -5.44 1.51
N SER A 94 -2.56 -5.56 1.55
CA SER A 94 -1.71 -5.19 2.69
C SER A 94 -1.63 -3.68 2.98
N ILE A 95 -2.06 -2.85 2.02
CA ILE A 95 -2.07 -1.38 2.16
C ILE A 95 -3.49 -0.79 2.28
N SER A 96 -4.51 -1.64 2.39
CA SER A 96 -5.92 -1.22 2.51
C SER A 96 -6.15 -0.18 3.60
N ASP A 97 -5.47 -0.34 4.72
CA ASP A 97 -5.62 0.51 5.91
C ASP A 97 -4.76 1.78 5.86
N MET A 98 -3.98 1.95 4.80
CA MET A 98 -3.13 3.11 4.64
C MET A 98 -3.92 4.30 4.11
N SER A 99 -4.28 5.23 4.99
CA SER A 99 -5.04 6.45 4.65
C SER A 99 -4.17 7.61 4.17
N ARG A 100 -2.88 7.63 4.55
CA ARG A 100 -1.90 8.67 4.27
C ARG A 100 -0.63 8.07 3.69
N LEU A 101 0.21 8.90 3.08
CA LEU A 101 1.56 8.49 2.64
C LEU A 101 2.37 7.98 3.83
N PRO A 102 3.22 6.96 3.62
CA PRO A 102 4.11 6.44 4.66
C PRO A 102 5.15 7.50 5.04
N ALA A 103 5.61 7.46 6.28
CA ALA A 103 6.65 8.37 6.76
C ALA A 103 8.07 7.92 6.39
N ALA A 104 8.24 6.65 6.05
CA ALA A 104 9.48 6.07 5.56
C ALA A 104 9.19 4.81 4.76
N LEU A 105 10.14 4.44 3.88
CA LEU A 105 10.18 3.16 3.21
C LEU A 105 11.26 2.28 3.83
N PHE A 106 10.97 0.98 3.89
CA PHE A 106 11.97 -0.05 4.09
C PHE A 106 12.01 -0.95 2.85
N VAL A 107 13.14 -1.00 2.17
CA VAL A 107 13.28 -1.67 0.87
C VAL A 107 14.29 -2.82 0.99
N VAL A 108 13.93 -3.96 0.45
CA VAL A 108 14.85 -5.10 0.26
C VAL A 108 15.20 -5.17 -1.21
N ASP A 109 16.48 -5.01 -1.53
CA ASP A 109 17.03 -4.93 -2.89
C ASP A 109 16.66 -3.64 -3.66
N ILE A 110 17.60 -2.71 -3.66
CA ILE A 110 17.48 -1.40 -4.36
C ILE A 110 17.28 -1.59 -5.87
N LYS A 111 18.00 -2.55 -6.47
CA LYS A 111 17.98 -2.77 -7.92
C LYS A 111 16.60 -3.23 -8.40
N ALA A 112 15.94 -4.11 -7.65
CA ALA A 112 14.60 -4.57 -7.98
C ALA A 112 13.56 -3.45 -7.81
N GLU A 113 13.69 -2.66 -6.74
CA GLU A 113 12.69 -1.68 -6.31
C GLU A 113 13.05 -0.23 -6.70
N HIS A 114 13.84 -0.04 -7.76
CA HIS A 114 14.30 1.29 -8.21
C HIS A 114 13.17 2.29 -8.47
N ILE A 115 11.98 1.83 -8.87
CA ILE A 115 10.80 2.69 -9.08
C ILE A 115 10.31 3.25 -7.75
N ALA A 116 10.21 2.39 -6.72
CA ALA A 116 9.79 2.80 -5.38
C ALA A 116 10.73 3.84 -4.78
N ILE A 117 12.04 3.65 -4.96
CA ILE A 117 13.07 4.57 -4.48
C ILE A 117 12.96 5.93 -5.18
N LYS A 118 12.84 5.96 -6.52
CA LYS A 118 12.66 7.21 -7.29
C LYS A 118 11.38 7.96 -6.91
N GLU A 119 10.30 7.25 -6.62
CA GLU A 119 9.07 7.89 -6.14
C GLU A 119 9.24 8.47 -4.73
N ALA A 120 9.91 7.75 -3.82
CA ALA A 120 10.21 8.23 -2.48
C ALA A 120 11.10 9.46 -2.48
N GLN A 121 12.16 9.47 -3.30
CA GLN A 121 13.04 10.63 -3.50
C GLN A 121 12.28 11.88 -3.97
N LYS A 122 11.35 11.72 -4.94
CA LYS A 122 10.50 12.83 -5.41
C LYS A 122 9.64 13.46 -4.31
N LEU A 123 9.28 12.68 -3.31
CA LEU A 123 8.42 13.11 -2.20
C LEU A 123 9.20 13.39 -0.92
N ASN A 124 10.53 13.34 -0.96
CA ASN A 124 11.42 13.48 0.20
C ASN A 124 11.04 12.53 1.35
N ILE A 125 10.67 11.30 1.02
CA ILE A 125 10.38 10.25 1.99
C ILE A 125 11.66 9.47 2.26
N PRO A 126 12.15 9.39 3.51
CA PRO A 126 13.39 8.69 3.84
C PRO A 126 13.30 7.21 3.53
N VAL A 127 14.33 6.67 2.89
CA VAL A 127 14.43 5.28 2.47
C VAL A 127 15.49 4.56 3.29
N PHE A 128 15.09 3.50 3.95
CA PHE A 128 15.97 2.52 4.58
C PHE A 128 16.05 1.31 3.66
N ALA A 129 17.24 0.91 3.25
CA ALA A 129 17.37 -0.20 2.31
C ALA A 129 18.44 -1.22 2.72
N MET A 130 18.13 -2.49 2.49
CA MET A 130 19.14 -3.54 2.45
C MET A 130 19.84 -3.47 1.09
N VAL A 131 21.16 -3.33 1.14
CA VAL A 131 22.01 -3.11 -0.04
C VAL A 131 23.07 -4.18 -0.10
N ASP A 132 23.06 -4.94 -1.18
CA ASP A 132 24.09 -5.88 -1.53
C ASP A 132 25.11 -5.26 -2.52
N THR A 133 26.15 -5.98 -2.86
CA THR A 133 27.25 -5.56 -3.74
C THR A 133 26.83 -5.22 -5.18
N ASN A 134 25.63 -5.65 -5.60
CA ASN A 134 25.07 -5.43 -6.93
C ASN A 134 24.32 -4.10 -7.10
N SER A 135 24.26 -3.27 -6.05
CA SER A 135 23.43 -2.07 -5.98
C SER A 135 24.23 -0.83 -5.56
N ASP A 136 23.84 0.36 -6.04
CA ASP A 136 24.48 1.64 -5.67
C ASP A 136 23.92 2.17 -4.32
N PRO A 137 24.73 2.26 -3.27
CA PRO A 137 24.27 2.76 -1.97
C PRO A 137 23.92 4.27 -1.97
N ARG A 138 24.32 5.03 -2.99
CA ARG A 138 24.06 6.48 -3.10
C ARG A 138 22.59 6.81 -3.38
N GLU A 139 21.83 5.83 -3.85
CA GLU A 139 20.41 6.01 -4.17
C GLU A 139 19.51 6.08 -2.93
N VAL A 140 20.02 5.76 -1.73
CA VAL A 140 19.23 5.71 -0.50
C VAL A 140 19.91 6.45 0.64
N GLU A 141 19.09 6.99 1.56
CA GLU A 141 19.60 7.77 2.69
C GLU A 141 20.16 6.89 3.81
N TYR A 142 19.54 5.75 4.07
CA TYR A 142 19.92 4.84 5.15
C TYR A 142 20.22 3.46 4.61
N VAL A 143 21.49 3.21 4.39
CA VAL A 143 22.02 1.95 3.86
C VAL A 143 22.22 0.94 4.98
N ILE A 144 21.75 -0.28 4.78
CA ILE A 144 22.04 -1.46 5.61
C ILE A 144 22.82 -2.43 4.72
N PRO A 145 24.17 -2.42 4.77
CA PRO A 145 24.97 -3.34 3.97
C PRO A 145 24.69 -4.79 4.40
N SER A 146 24.15 -5.58 3.50
CA SER A 146 23.75 -6.95 3.83
C SER A 146 23.42 -7.75 2.59
N ASN A 147 23.51 -9.07 2.72
CA ASN A 147 23.08 -9.97 1.66
C ASN A 147 21.55 -10.01 1.61
N ASP A 148 21.00 -9.68 0.44
CA ASP A 148 19.57 -9.62 0.15
C ASP A 148 19.02 -10.88 -0.55
N ASP A 149 19.89 -11.88 -0.82
CA ASP A 149 19.54 -13.19 -1.39
C ASP A 149 19.30 -14.25 -0.32
N ALA A 150 20.00 -14.15 0.80
CA ALA A 150 19.94 -15.14 1.87
C ALA A 150 18.76 -14.89 2.79
N SER A 151 17.76 -15.78 2.79
CA SER A 151 16.56 -15.70 3.66
C SER A 151 16.92 -15.53 5.15
N LYS A 152 18.00 -16.19 5.62
CA LYS A 152 18.46 -16.04 7.01
C LYS A 152 18.99 -14.63 7.32
N SER A 153 19.66 -13.98 6.37
CA SER A 153 20.13 -12.60 6.51
C SER A 153 18.95 -11.64 6.58
N ILE A 154 18.00 -11.78 5.65
CA ILE A 154 16.78 -10.99 5.57
C ILE A 154 15.97 -11.13 6.87
N ASP A 155 15.72 -12.36 7.31
CA ASP A 155 14.98 -12.62 8.55
C ASP A 155 15.63 -11.97 9.77
N LYS A 156 16.96 -12.10 9.91
CA LYS A 156 17.68 -11.51 11.05
C LYS A 156 17.57 -10.00 11.09
N ILE A 157 17.76 -9.33 9.95
CA ILE A 157 17.69 -7.87 9.85
C ILE A 157 16.26 -7.39 10.08
N LEU A 158 15.27 -8.03 9.45
CA LEU A 158 13.87 -7.69 9.66
C LEU A 158 13.44 -7.90 11.10
N SER A 159 13.91 -8.96 11.78
CA SER A 159 13.62 -9.19 13.20
C SER A 159 14.13 -8.05 14.08
N LEU A 160 15.32 -7.51 13.82
CA LEU A 160 15.87 -6.35 14.55
C LEU A 160 15.08 -5.07 14.23
N VAL A 161 14.73 -4.87 12.96
CA VAL A 161 13.94 -3.72 12.51
C VAL A 161 12.54 -3.72 13.13
N THR A 162 11.86 -4.86 13.08
CA THR A 162 10.52 -5.00 13.65
C THR A 162 10.51 -4.89 15.16
N ALA A 163 11.50 -5.45 15.86
CA ALA A 163 11.67 -5.25 17.30
C ALA A 163 11.80 -3.76 17.65
N ALA A 164 12.63 -3.01 16.90
CA ALA A 164 12.78 -1.56 17.13
C ALA A 164 11.48 -0.77 16.82
N ILE A 165 10.66 -1.23 15.89
CA ILE A 165 9.36 -0.63 15.59
C ILE A 165 8.35 -0.93 16.71
N VAL A 166 8.29 -2.17 17.18
CA VAL A 166 7.43 -2.56 18.31
C VAL A 166 7.78 -1.78 19.56
N ASP A 167 9.05 -1.65 19.87
CA ASP A 167 9.53 -0.79 20.98
C ASP A 167 9.08 0.67 20.82
N GLY A 168 9.10 1.20 19.58
CA GLY A 168 8.62 2.55 19.30
C GLY A 168 7.12 2.69 19.52
N LEU A 169 6.34 1.71 19.10
CA LEU A 169 4.88 1.67 19.29
C LEU A 169 4.51 1.52 20.77
N SER A 170 5.27 0.72 21.55
CA SER A 170 5.07 0.54 22.99
C SER A 170 5.32 1.85 23.74
N ASN A 171 6.37 2.59 23.42
CA ASN A 171 6.65 3.90 24.03
C ASN A 171 5.51 4.90 23.76
N ARG A 172 4.94 4.91 22.54
CA ARG A 172 3.78 5.75 22.22
C ARG A 172 2.57 5.43 23.10
N ASN A 173 2.29 4.14 23.33
CA ASN A 173 1.17 3.73 24.16
C ASN A 173 1.39 4.11 25.64
N ALA A 174 2.64 4.12 26.11
CA ALA A 174 2.98 4.57 27.44
C ALA A 174 2.81 6.10 27.61
N ASP A 175 3.21 6.88 26.59
CA ASP A 175 3.06 8.35 26.59
C ASP A 175 1.58 8.78 26.38
N GLY A 176 0.82 8.04 25.54
CA GLY A 176 -0.61 8.32 25.29
C GLY A 176 -1.51 8.05 26.50
N THR A 177 -1.13 7.11 27.37
CA THR A 177 -1.91 6.82 28.59
C THR A 177 -1.78 7.94 29.65
N SER A 178 -0.76 8.79 29.54
CA SER A 178 -0.55 9.93 30.45
C SER A 178 -1.30 11.21 30.01
N GLU A 179 -1.70 11.33 28.74
CA GLU A 179 -2.46 12.49 28.25
C GLU A 179 -3.98 12.30 28.35
N ASP A 180 -4.50 11.07 28.21
CA ASP A 180 -5.94 10.80 28.31
C ASP A 180 -6.48 10.86 29.74
N THR A 181 -5.64 10.76 30.77
CA THR A 181 -6.04 10.92 32.18
C THR A 181 -6.11 12.38 32.65
N ALA A 182 -5.59 13.34 31.85
CA ALA A 182 -5.64 14.76 32.22
C ALA A 182 -6.84 15.52 31.61
N THR A 183 -7.56 14.94 30.65
CA THR A 183 -8.67 15.60 29.93
C THR A 183 -10.06 15.16 30.40
N GLU A 184 -10.19 14.12 31.21
CA GLU A 184 -11.49 13.68 31.75
C GLU A 184 -11.94 14.35 33.07
N ALA A 185 -11.10 15.21 33.65
CA ALA A 185 -11.41 15.84 34.93
C ALA A 185 -12.06 17.24 34.86
N THR A 186 -12.31 17.80 33.65
CA THR A 186 -12.84 19.18 33.52
C THR A 186 -14.09 19.34 32.66
N ALA A 187 -14.80 18.24 32.32
CA ALA A 187 -16.05 18.34 31.56
C ALA A 187 -17.21 17.67 32.29
N LYS A 188 -17.52 18.15 33.50
CA LYS A 188 -18.81 17.92 34.15
C LYS A 188 -19.19 19.21 34.85
N THR A 189 -19.80 20.10 34.15
CA THR A 189 -20.83 21.06 34.58
C THR A 189 -21.20 21.95 33.39
N GLU A 190 -22.27 21.69 32.74
CA GLU A 190 -23.33 22.61 32.41
C GLU A 190 -24.31 21.94 31.45
N GLU A 191 -25.44 21.64 32.06
CA GLU A 191 -26.69 21.17 31.44
C GLU A 191 -27.48 22.39 31.03
N VAL A 192 -28.36 22.16 30.05
CA VAL A 192 -29.67 22.80 29.77
C VAL A 192 -29.80 23.65 28.52
N ALA A 193 -30.73 23.16 27.73
CA ALA A 193 -31.67 23.82 26.82
C ALA A 193 -31.50 23.68 25.31
N ALA A 194 -32.33 22.81 24.76
CA ALA A 194 -32.87 22.86 23.39
C ALA A 194 -33.85 24.05 23.22
N PRO A 195 -34.45 24.41 22.06
CA PRO A 195 -35.00 23.51 21.06
C PRO A 195 -34.98 23.95 19.54
N VAL A 196 -35.21 22.96 18.67
CA VAL A 196 -36.05 22.91 17.44
C VAL A 196 -36.09 24.05 16.42
N ALA A 197 -35.80 23.74 15.17
CA ALA A 197 -36.62 23.95 13.97
C ALA A 197 -35.82 23.58 12.70
N GLU A 198 -36.23 22.52 12.02
CA GLU A 198 -36.88 22.50 10.71
C GLU A 198 -36.16 23.20 9.54
N ALA A 199 -35.64 22.39 8.62
CA ALA A 199 -35.81 22.59 7.18
C ALA A 199 -35.51 21.31 6.41
N VAL A 200 -36.58 20.72 5.92
CA VAL A 200 -36.63 19.68 4.90
C VAL A 200 -36.48 20.39 3.56
N GLU A 201 -35.49 20.01 2.75
CA GLU A 201 -35.63 20.22 1.32
C GLU A 201 -34.96 19.05 0.55
N ALA A 202 -35.82 18.45 -0.24
CA ALA A 202 -35.59 17.37 -1.16
C ALA A 202 -34.75 17.82 -2.37
N ILE A 203 -33.81 17.00 -2.79
CA ILE A 203 -33.32 16.99 -4.18
C ILE A 203 -33.15 15.54 -4.57
N GLU A 204 -34.14 15.03 -5.20
CA GLU A 204 -34.32 14.53 -6.56
C GLU A 204 -33.23 13.62 -7.11
N VAL A 205 -33.72 12.41 -7.33
CA VAL A 205 -33.07 11.27 -8.00
C VAL A 205 -32.89 11.55 -9.49
N ALA A 206 -31.69 11.48 -10.00
CA ALA A 206 -31.47 11.25 -11.43
C ALA A 206 -30.26 10.33 -11.63
N ALA A 207 -30.52 9.10 -12.03
CA ALA A 207 -29.59 8.28 -12.79
C ALA A 207 -29.52 8.83 -14.24
N PRO A 208 -28.52 8.49 -15.08
CA PRO A 208 -27.94 7.18 -15.29
C PRO A 208 -26.41 7.14 -15.42
N VAL A 209 -25.81 6.09 -14.96
CA VAL A 209 -24.41 5.77 -15.24
C VAL A 209 -24.35 4.73 -16.36
N ALA A 210 -24.33 5.24 -17.58
CA ALA A 210 -23.88 4.49 -18.75
C ALA A 210 -22.98 5.46 -19.52
N GLU A 211 -21.67 5.26 -19.39
CA GLU A 211 -20.61 5.73 -20.29
C GLU A 211 -19.32 5.97 -19.47
N THR A 212 -18.51 4.96 -19.39
CA THR A 212 -17.03 5.03 -19.33
C THR A 212 -16.46 3.61 -19.17
N VAL A 213 -16.72 2.74 -20.13
CA VAL A 213 -16.06 1.43 -20.25
C VAL A 213 -15.16 1.36 -21.49
N GLU A 214 -14.97 2.47 -22.19
CA GLU A 214 -14.13 2.51 -23.41
C GLU A 214 -12.98 3.50 -23.24
N ALA A 215 -11.96 3.16 -22.49
CA ALA A 215 -10.63 3.81 -22.61
C ALA A 215 -9.53 3.07 -21.85
N VAL A 216 -9.47 1.76 -21.88
CA VAL A 216 -8.29 0.99 -21.40
C VAL A 216 -7.95 -0.20 -22.28
N GLU A 217 -8.35 -0.18 -23.54
CA GLU A 217 -8.02 -1.24 -24.48
C GLU A 217 -7.45 -0.64 -25.79
N ALA A 218 -6.27 -0.09 -25.70
CA ALA A 218 -5.42 0.19 -26.87
C ALA A 218 -3.99 0.49 -26.45
N VAL A 219 -3.26 -0.50 -25.97
CA VAL A 219 -1.81 -0.63 -26.20
C VAL A 219 -1.55 -2.09 -26.51
N GLU A 220 -1.91 -2.48 -27.70
CA GLU A 220 -1.49 -3.74 -28.28
C GLU A 220 -0.19 -3.53 -29.05
N VAL A 221 0.75 -4.32 -28.67
CA VAL A 221 2.09 -4.56 -29.13
C VAL A 221 2.15 -4.71 -30.65
N THR A 222 2.81 -3.81 -31.35
CA THR A 222 3.36 -4.10 -32.67
C THR A 222 4.78 -4.60 -32.52
N ALA A 223 4.97 -5.89 -32.68
CA ALA A 223 6.28 -6.49 -32.94
C ALA A 223 6.66 -6.25 -34.40
N PRO A 224 7.91 -5.89 -34.70
CA PRO A 224 8.37 -5.91 -36.08
C PRO A 224 8.78 -7.35 -36.46
N GLU A 225 8.14 -7.86 -37.48
CA GLU A 225 8.59 -9.03 -38.23
C GLU A 225 9.93 -8.71 -38.89
N THR A 226 10.94 -9.48 -38.58
CA THR A 226 12.18 -9.52 -39.35
C THR A 226 12.08 -10.63 -40.38
N GLU A 227 11.96 -10.23 -41.61
CA GLU A 227 12.08 -11.09 -42.81
C GLU A 227 13.46 -11.76 -42.83
N ALA A 228 13.43 -13.08 -42.92
CA ALA A 228 14.58 -13.91 -43.26
C ALA A 228 14.72 -13.95 -44.78
N GLU A 229 15.70 -13.26 -45.32
CA GLU A 229 16.21 -13.55 -46.67
C GLU A 229 17.37 -14.55 -46.63
N THR A 230 17.07 -15.72 -47.08
CA THR A 230 18.04 -16.72 -47.54
C THR A 230 18.73 -16.22 -48.83
N LYS A 231 20.05 -16.18 -48.82
CA LYS A 231 20.86 -16.30 -50.07
C LYS A 231 21.89 -17.37 -49.88
N THR A 232 21.69 -18.44 -50.64
CA THR A 232 22.59 -19.44 -51.11
C THR A 232 23.60 -18.86 -52.11
N GLU A 233 24.75 -19.59 -52.31
CA GLU A 233 25.82 -19.50 -53.37
C GLU A 233 26.93 -18.50 -53.04
N GLU A 234 28.17 -18.95 -52.90
CA GLU A 234 29.18 -19.79 -53.61
C GLU A 234 30.31 -20.18 -52.65
#